data_2b2de3eef95947184033951ae481853d
#
_entry.id   2b2de3eef95947184033951ae481853d
#
_cell.length_a   1.000
_cell.length_b   1.000
_cell.length_c   1.000
_cell.angle_alpha   90.00
_cell.angle_beta   90.00
_cell.angle_gamma   90.00
#
_symmetry.space_group_name_H-M   'P 1'
#
loop_
_entity.id
_entity.type
_entity.pdbx_description
1 polymer ?
#
loop_
_entity_poly.entity_id
_entity_poly.type
_entity_poly.pdbx_seq_one_letter_code
_entity_poly.pdbx_strand_id
1 'polypeptide(L)'
;MELQHAIIHGDLDRLRKLEHQILEHANHVYEDAGNGNDNYENFSIYWIAIKEDKELALEMFMTFINTCQTALGNFFHAYMEVLAYPGLVGAVCSGNEAIVDILKTFVDEDAYMDIVSTYN
;
A
#
# COMPACT_ATOMS: atom_id res chain seq x y z
N MET A 1 -5.42 -0.86 16.56
CA MET A 1 -5.32 -2.06 15.70
C MET A 1 -3.86 -2.52 15.65
N GLU A 2 -3.61 -3.80 15.85
CA GLU A 2 -2.24 -4.34 15.88
C GLU A 2 -1.49 -4.13 14.57
N LEU A 3 -2.17 -4.30 13.44
CA LEU A 3 -1.56 -4.11 12.13
C LEU A 3 -1.04 -2.68 11.97
N GLN A 4 -1.85 -1.69 12.32
CA GLN A 4 -1.46 -0.29 12.24
C GLN A 4 -0.29 0.01 13.17
N HIS A 5 -0.29 -0.54 14.38
CA HIS A 5 0.83 -0.40 15.33
C HIS A 5 2.12 -0.97 14.75
N ALA A 6 2.06 -2.18 14.18
CA ALA A 6 3.24 -2.81 13.58
C ALA A 6 3.81 -1.95 12.45
N ILE A 7 2.95 -1.37 11.63
CA ILE A 7 3.37 -0.50 10.51
C ILE A 7 3.99 0.79 11.04
N ILE A 8 3.34 1.46 11.98
CA ILE A 8 3.82 2.74 12.53
C ILE A 8 5.17 2.58 13.20
N HIS A 9 5.36 1.51 13.96
CA HIS A 9 6.61 1.26 14.69
C HIS A 9 7.69 0.55 13.85
N GLY A 10 7.38 0.19 12.60
CA GLY A 10 8.33 -0.47 11.73
C GLY A 10 8.67 -1.89 12.16
N ASP A 11 7.75 -2.57 12.84
CA ASP A 11 7.96 -3.92 13.35
C ASP A 11 7.67 -4.95 12.28
N LEU A 12 8.68 -5.28 11.50
CA LEU A 12 8.56 -6.20 10.37
C LEU A 12 8.19 -7.62 10.80
N ASP A 13 8.77 -8.11 11.91
CA ASP A 13 8.44 -9.44 12.42
C ASP A 13 6.98 -9.54 12.84
N ARG A 14 6.48 -8.49 13.49
CA ARG A 14 5.08 -8.43 13.89
C ARG A 14 4.17 -8.37 12.66
N LEU A 15 4.55 -7.61 11.65
CA LEU A 15 3.80 -7.52 10.40
C LEU A 15 3.64 -8.90 9.75
N ARG A 16 4.72 -9.69 9.70
CA ARG A 16 4.67 -11.05 9.14
C ARG A 16 3.73 -11.97 9.91
N LYS A 17 3.58 -11.76 11.21
CA LYS A 17 2.69 -12.56 12.06
C LYS A 17 1.22 -12.17 11.97
N LEU A 18 0.93 -11.00 11.37
CA LEU A 18 -0.42 -10.47 11.28
C LEU A 18 -1.06 -10.71 9.89
N GLU A 19 -0.69 -11.80 9.22
CA GLU A 19 -1.19 -12.13 7.89
C GLU A 19 -2.71 -12.07 7.79
N HIS A 20 -3.41 -12.61 8.78
CA HIS A 20 -4.89 -12.59 8.79
C HIS A 20 -5.45 -11.17 8.86
N GLN A 21 -4.79 -10.25 9.57
CA GLN A 21 -5.23 -8.86 9.63
C GLN A 21 -4.98 -8.12 8.33
N ILE A 22 -3.89 -8.46 7.63
CA ILE A 22 -3.64 -7.93 6.29
C ILE A 22 -4.79 -8.32 5.35
N LEU A 23 -5.24 -9.57 5.43
CA LEU A 23 -6.33 -10.06 4.61
C LEU A 23 -7.67 -9.41 4.95
N GLU A 24 -7.98 -9.23 6.23
CA GLU A 24 -9.17 -8.51 6.66
C GLU A 24 -9.13 -7.06 6.17
N HIS A 25 -7.97 -6.43 6.27
CA HIS A 25 -7.78 -5.07 5.77
C HIS A 25 -7.98 -5.01 4.25
N ALA A 26 -7.47 -5.99 3.52
CA ALA A 26 -7.62 -6.07 2.07
C ALA A 26 -9.09 -6.08 1.66
N ASN A 27 -9.89 -6.92 2.32
CA ASN A 27 -11.32 -7.00 2.05
C ASN A 27 -12.04 -5.70 2.36
N HIS A 28 -11.68 -5.07 3.48
CA HIS A 28 -12.28 -3.81 3.92
C HIS A 28 -11.99 -2.67 2.96
N VAL A 29 -10.76 -2.57 2.51
CA VAL A 29 -10.33 -1.56 1.54
C VAL A 29 -11.07 -1.72 0.22
N TYR A 30 -11.25 -2.95 -0.24
CA TYR A 30 -11.94 -3.22 -1.50
C TYR A 30 -13.41 -2.76 -1.43
N GLU A 31 -14.07 -3.00 -0.30
CA GLU A 31 -15.44 -2.54 -0.06
C GLU A 31 -15.51 -1.01 0.01
N ASP A 32 -14.59 -0.38 0.74
CA ASP A 32 -14.56 1.08 0.90
C ASP A 32 -14.28 1.80 -0.41
N ALA A 33 -13.44 1.25 -1.28
CA ALA A 33 -13.16 1.82 -2.59
C ALA A 33 -14.43 1.90 -3.44
N GLY A 34 -15.31 0.90 -3.31
CA GLY A 34 -16.61 0.90 -3.98
C GLY A 34 -17.53 2.01 -3.50
N ASN A 35 -17.29 2.56 -2.31
CA ASN A 35 -18.07 3.66 -1.72
C ASN A 35 -17.47 5.04 -1.96
N GLY A 36 -16.38 5.13 -2.74
CA GLY A 36 -15.77 6.41 -3.09
C GLY A 36 -14.97 7.08 -1.97
N ASN A 37 -14.44 6.29 -1.06
CA ASN A 37 -13.63 6.81 0.06
C ASN A 37 -12.21 7.15 -0.42
N ASP A 38 -11.88 8.45 -0.48
CA ASP A 38 -10.58 8.96 -0.95
C ASP A 38 -9.61 9.27 0.19
N ASN A 39 -9.88 8.83 1.42
CA ASN A 39 -9.01 9.11 2.56
C ASN A 39 -7.83 8.13 2.58
N TYR A 40 -6.66 8.58 2.12
CA TYR A 40 -5.44 7.76 2.03
C TYR A 40 -4.99 7.23 3.40
N GLU A 41 -5.30 7.92 4.47
CA GLU A 41 -4.94 7.51 5.83
C GLU A 41 -5.61 6.21 6.27
N ASN A 42 -6.69 5.81 5.59
CA ASN A 42 -7.36 4.54 5.87
C ASN A 42 -6.68 3.33 5.22
N PHE A 43 -5.62 3.56 4.43
CA PHE A 43 -4.94 2.50 3.70
C PHE A 43 -3.59 2.18 4.33
N SER A 44 -3.39 0.93 4.73
CA SER A 44 -2.11 0.48 5.32
C SER A 44 -0.92 0.71 4.39
N ILE A 45 -1.12 0.54 3.08
CA ILE A 45 -0.06 0.74 2.10
C ILE A 45 0.45 2.19 2.08
N TYR A 46 -0.42 3.16 2.35
CA TYR A 46 -0.01 4.56 2.48
C TYR A 46 0.95 4.74 3.65
N TRP A 47 0.61 4.20 4.82
CA TRP A 47 1.45 4.30 6.02
C TRP A 47 2.80 3.61 5.84
N ILE A 48 2.83 2.49 5.12
CA ILE A 48 4.08 1.81 4.77
C ILE A 48 4.93 2.71 3.87
N ALA A 49 4.32 3.29 2.84
CA ALA A 49 5.04 4.06 1.82
C ALA A 49 5.65 5.36 2.36
N ILE A 50 5.04 5.97 3.38
CA ILE A 50 5.53 7.24 3.95
C ILE A 50 6.64 7.08 4.99
N LYS A 51 7.06 5.87 5.32
CA LYS A 51 8.12 5.66 6.31
C LYS A 51 9.43 6.31 5.88
N GLU A 52 10.12 6.94 6.84
CA GLU A 52 11.39 7.61 6.58
C GLU A 52 12.50 6.63 6.22
N ASP A 53 12.53 5.47 6.86
CA ASP A 53 13.46 4.39 6.54
C ASP A 53 12.96 3.68 5.27
N LYS A 54 13.52 4.06 4.13
CA LYS A 54 13.07 3.59 2.83
C LYS A 54 13.32 2.11 2.61
N GLU A 55 14.39 1.56 3.16
CA GLU A 55 14.68 0.12 3.06
C GLU A 55 13.68 -0.68 3.86
N LEU A 56 13.38 -0.24 5.08
CA LEU A 56 12.36 -0.88 5.91
C LEU A 56 10.98 -0.77 5.26
N ALA A 57 10.66 0.41 4.71
CA ALA A 57 9.40 0.61 3.99
C ALA A 57 9.25 -0.39 2.84
N LEU A 58 10.31 -0.60 2.07
CA LEU A 58 10.29 -1.56 0.96
C LEU A 58 10.09 -2.99 1.45
N GLU A 59 10.77 -3.39 2.52
CA GLU A 59 10.60 -4.74 3.10
C GLU A 59 9.17 -4.95 3.60
N MET A 60 8.60 -3.98 4.30
CA MET A 60 7.22 -4.05 4.76
C MET A 60 6.23 -4.07 3.61
N PHE A 61 6.49 -3.26 2.58
CA PHE A 61 5.69 -3.23 1.37
C PHE A 61 5.68 -4.59 0.68
N MET A 62 6.85 -5.20 0.49
CA MET A 62 6.95 -6.51 -0.15
C MET A 62 6.26 -7.61 0.66
N THR A 63 6.38 -7.55 1.99
CA THR A 63 5.67 -8.49 2.88
C THR A 63 4.16 -8.34 2.71
N PHE A 64 3.66 -7.12 2.70
CA PHE A 64 2.23 -6.83 2.52
C PHE A 64 1.74 -7.33 1.17
N ILE A 65 2.46 -7.00 0.09
CA ILE A 65 2.08 -7.38 -1.27
C ILE A 65 2.11 -8.90 -1.46
N ASN A 66 3.14 -9.58 -0.96
CA ASN A 66 3.26 -11.03 -1.09
C ASN A 66 2.12 -11.75 -0.35
N THR A 67 1.74 -11.26 0.84
CA THR A 67 0.60 -11.81 1.58
C THR A 67 -0.68 -11.65 0.79
N CYS A 68 -0.93 -10.47 0.23
CA CYS A 68 -2.12 -10.22 -0.58
C CYS A 68 -2.14 -11.08 -1.85
N GLN A 69 -1.00 -11.21 -2.53
CA GLN A 69 -0.90 -12.00 -3.75
C GLN A 69 -1.22 -13.47 -3.50
N THR A 70 -0.68 -14.03 -2.44
CA THR A 70 -0.91 -15.44 -2.07
C THR A 70 -2.39 -15.69 -1.75
N ALA A 71 -3.02 -14.78 -1.03
CA ALA A 71 -4.38 -14.97 -0.54
C ALA A 71 -5.46 -14.63 -1.57
N LEU A 72 -5.22 -13.61 -2.40
CA LEU A 72 -6.25 -13.10 -3.32
C LEU A 72 -6.22 -13.77 -4.70
N GLY A 73 -5.12 -14.41 -5.05
CA GLY A 73 -5.00 -15.14 -6.33
C GLY A 73 -5.40 -14.27 -7.52
N ASN A 74 -6.46 -14.66 -8.23
CA ASN A 74 -6.93 -13.96 -9.42
C ASN A 74 -7.47 -12.54 -9.14
N PHE A 75 -7.83 -12.25 -7.90
CA PHE A 75 -8.34 -10.93 -7.51
C PHE A 75 -7.22 -9.94 -7.14
N PHE A 76 -5.97 -10.40 -7.08
CA PHE A 76 -4.85 -9.58 -6.66
C PHE A 76 -4.67 -8.34 -7.53
N HIS A 77 -4.75 -8.50 -8.86
CA HIS A 77 -4.54 -7.38 -9.77
C HIS A 77 -5.59 -6.28 -9.58
N ALA A 78 -6.86 -6.65 -9.49
CA ALA A 78 -7.95 -5.71 -9.25
C ALA A 78 -7.79 -5.00 -7.90
N TYR A 79 -7.36 -5.72 -6.87
CA TYR A 79 -7.09 -5.16 -5.56
C TYR A 79 -5.95 -4.15 -5.60
N MET A 80 -4.88 -4.47 -6.34
CA MET A 80 -3.73 -3.57 -6.48
C MET A 80 -4.06 -2.30 -7.26
N GLU A 81 -4.97 -2.36 -8.23
CA GLU A 81 -5.43 -1.15 -8.94
C GLU A 81 -6.05 -0.14 -7.96
N VAL A 82 -6.77 -0.64 -6.94
CA VAL A 82 -7.36 0.21 -5.91
C VAL A 82 -6.29 0.76 -4.96
N LEU A 83 -5.37 -0.09 -4.51
CA LEU A 83 -4.34 0.29 -3.54
C LEU A 83 -3.22 1.13 -4.12
N ALA A 84 -2.97 1.03 -5.42
CA ALA A 84 -1.83 1.69 -6.04
C ALA A 84 -1.89 3.20 -5.89
N TYR A 85 -3.07 3.80 -5.95
CA TYR A 85 -3.22 5.26 -5.85
C TYR A 85 -2.75 5.78 -4.48
N PRO A 86 -3.30 5.33 -3.33
CA PRO A 86 -2.81 5.80 -2.03
C PRO A 86 -1.35 5.43 -1.78
N GLY A 87 -0.91 4.26 -2.22
CA GLY A 87 0.48 3.85 -2.11
C GLY A 87 1.43 4.74 -2.90
N LEU A 88 1.06 5.11 -4.11
CA LEU A 88 1.85 6.03 -4.94
C LEU A 88 1.92 7.43 -4.33
N VAL A 89 0.81 7.95 -3.82
CA VAL A 89 0.80 9.23 -3.14
C VAL A 89 1.80 9.23 -1.99
N GLY A 90 1.78 8.21 -1.14
CA GLY A 90 2.72 8.07 -0.03
C GLY A 90 4.17 7.95 -0.50
N ALA A 91 4.43 7.13 -1.51
CA ALA A 91 5.78 6.88 -2.01
C ALA A 91 6.38 8.11 -2.70
N VAL A 92 5.57 8.85 -3.46
CA VAL A 92 6.00 10.10 -4.10
C VAL A 92 6.31 11.16 -3.03
N CYS A 93 5.44 11.32 -2.03
CA CYS A 93 5.65 12.25 -0.93
C CYS A 93 6.92 11.96 -0.14
N SER A 94 7.23 10.68 0.09
CA SER A 94 8.41 10.26 0.86
C SER A 94 9.66 10.09 0.01
N GLY A 95 9.54 10.13 -1.31
CA GLY A 95 10.65 9.94 -2.23
C GLY A 95 11.13 8.49 -2.32
N ASN A 96 10.26 7.51 -2.06
CA ASN A 96 10.62 6.09 -2.15
C ASN A 96 10.45 5.58 -3.57
N GLU A 97 11.50 5.74 -4.39
CA GLU A 97 11.47 5.39 -5.80
C GLU A 97 11.22 3.90 -6.05
N ALA A 98 11.72 3.02 -5.18
CA ALA A 98 11.52 1.58 -5.32
C ALA A 98 10.04 1.20 -5.25
N ILE A 99 9.31 1.78 -4.32
CA ILE A 99 7.86 1.54 -4.20
C ILE A 99 7.11 2.19 -5.38
N VAL A 100 7.52 3.39 -5.79
CA VAL A 100 6.94 4.06 -6.97
C VAL A 100 7.06 3.18 -8.21
N ASP A 101 8.26 2.62 -8.46
CA ASP A 101 8.50 1.79 -9.64
C ASP A 101 7.62 0.54 -9.67
N ILE A 102 7.31 -0.02 -8.52
CA ILE A 102 6.42 -1.20 -8.44
C ILE A 102 4.97 -0.79 -8.68
N LEU A 103 4.50 0.24 -7.97
CA LEU A 103 3.08 0.62 -7.98
C LEU A 103 2.64 1.30 -9.27
N LYS A 104 3.53 2.01 -9.96
CA LYS A 104 3.15 2.70 -11.20
C LYS A 104 2.68 1.75 -12.30
N THR A 105 3.04 0.47 -12.20
CA THR A 105 2.59 -0.55 -13.16
C THR A 105 1.10 -0.89 -13.03
N PHE A 106 0.47 -0.50 -11.93
CA PHE A 106 -0.94 -0.79 -11.66
C PHE A 106 -1.87 0.39 -11.98
N VAL A 107 -1.34 1.53 -12.38
CA VAL A 107 -2.12 2.72 -12.75
C VAL A 107 -1.78 3.12 -14.17
N ASP A 108 -2.67 3.87 -14.83
CA ASP A 108 -2.35 4.40 -16.14
C ASP A 108 -1.37 5.58 -16.05
N GLU A 109 -0.75 5.91 -17.17
CA GLU A 109 0.27 6.95 -17.24
C GLU A 109 -0.27 8.32 -16.82
N ASP A 110 -1.50 8.64 -17.20
CA ASP A 110 -2.13 9.91 -16.86
C ASP A 110 -2.32 10.06 -15.36
N ALA A 111 -2.79 8.99 -14.68
CA ALA A 111 -2.95 8.97 -13.24
C ALA A 111 -1.60 9.11 -12.53
N TYR A 112 -0.59 8.40 -13.02
CA TYR A 112 0.77 8.49 -12.46
C TYR A 112 1.33 9.91 -12.58
N MET A 113 1.23 10.53 -13.75
CA MET A 113 1.71 11.88 -13.98
C MET A 113 0.98 12.91 -13.13
N ASP A 114 -0.32 12.73 -12.92
CA ASP A 114 -1.11 13.59 -12.05
C ASP A 114 -0.63 13.52 -10.60
N ILE A 115 -0.35 12.32 -10.09
CA ILE A 115 0.17 12.13 -8.74
C ILE A 115 1.54 12.81 -8.59
N VAL A 116 2.45 12.58 -9.53
CA VAL A 116 3.79 13.18 -9.50
C VAL A 116 3.70 14.70 -9.52
N SER A 117 2.83 15.27 -10.34
CA SER A 117 2.67 16.73 -10.45
C SER A 117 2.08 17.34 -9.18
N THR A 118 1.22 16.61 -8.49
CA THR A 118 0.51 17.12 -7.31
C THR A 118 1.34 17.00 -6.03
N TYR A 119 2.06 15.89 -5.86
CA TYR A 119 2.70 15.52 -4.59
C TYR A 119 4.22 15.56 -4.59
N ASN A 120 4.84 15.73 -5.73
CA ASN A 120 6.31 15.77 -5.83
C ASN A 120 6.88 17.14 -5.41
#